data_ae4c232e2043ea71d211945dfaedb208
#
_entry.id   ae4c232e2043ea71d211945dfaedb208
#
_cell.length_a   1.000
_cell.length_b   1.000
_cell.length_c   1.000
_cell.angle_alpha   90.00
_cell.angle_beta   90.00
_cell.angle_gamma   90.00
#
_symmetry.space_group_name_H-M   'P 1'
#
loop_
_entity.id
_entity.type
_entity.pdbx_description
1 polymer ?
#
loop_
_entity_poly.entity_id
_entity_poly.type
_entity_poly.pdbx_seq_one_letter_code
_entity_poly.pdbx_strand_id
1 'polypeptide(L)'
;MSKIAQLTQILERLDSGEDPVKVKAEAKRFLSSITPQDLAVAEQKLLENGLDPAELQKLCSLHLELLEDQTYRMKMFLPPDHIVAILLGEHETILCFLDDLDFVNQSIQKMDGYKPYRNEFRRLLHIADQLVNAELHHQKEEELLFPQLEKHGLFGPPMVMRDEHTQIRRHKHRLFELANNVSKMDFDDFLTQLDEVVAFLMPMLRDHIFRENNIIYPTALELVDDEQVWTQLKEDCDRIGYCCFRPNN
;
A
#
# COMPACT_ATOMS: atom_id res chain seq x y z
N MET A 1 9.02 -18.64 -25.73
CA MET A 1 9.17 -17.39 -24.93
C MET A 1 9.02 -17.79 -23.49
N SER A 2 9.84 -17.26 -22.57
CA SER A 2 9.64 -17.57 -21.14
C SER A 2 8.34 -16.93 -20.64
N LYS A 3 7.74 -17.47 -19.57
CA LYS A 3 6.53 -16.94 -18.93
C LYS A 3 6.68 -15.45 -18.57
N ILE A 4 7.82 -15.10 -17.98
CA ILE A 4 8.15 -13.72 -17.64
C ILE A 4 8.24 -12.81 -18.88
N ALA A 5 8.93 -13.24 -19.95
CA ALA A 5 9.03 -12.43 -21.16
C ALA A 5 7.67 -12.19 -21.84
N GLN A 6 6.75 -13.15 -21.77
CA GLN A 6 5.38 -12.97 -22.26
C GLN A 6 4.58 -12.00 -21.38
N LEU A 7 4.74 -12.08 -20.06
CA LEU A 7 4.11 -11.15 -19.13
C LEU A 7 4.63 -9.72 -19.32
N THR A 8 5.95 -9.54 -19.36
CA THR A 8 6.58 -8.23 -19.65
C THR A 8 6.02 -7.62 -20.94
N GLN A 9 5.89 -8.40 -22.01
CA GLN A 9 5.31 -7.90 -23.28
C GLN A 9 3.85 -7.49 -23.14
N ILE A 10 3.04 -8.17 -22.32
CA ILE A 10 1.65 -7.78 -22.05
C ILE A 10 1.62 -6.46 -21.28
N LEU A 11 2.50 -6.29 -20.28
CA LEU A 11 2.63 -5.06 -19.51
C LEU A 11 3.07 -3.87 -20.39
N GLU A 12 4.05 -4.08 -21.26
CA GLU A 12 4.51 -3.07 -22.24
C GLU A 12 3.38 -2.62 -23.20
N ARG A 13 2.50 -3.54 -23.61
CA ARG A 13 1.34 -3.19 -24.44
C ARG A 13 0.34 -2.31 -23.69
N LEU A 14 0.11 -2.58 -22.42
CA LEU A 14 -0.76 -1.77 -21.56
C LEU A 14 -0.15 -0.38 -21.33
N ASP A 15 1.15 -0.31 -21.07
CA ASP A 15 1.89 0.93 -20.92
C ASP A 15 1.85 1.79 -22.19
N SER A 16 1.95 1.16 -23.37
CA SER A 16 1.83 1.84 -24.66
C SER A 16 0.41 2.37 -24.97
N GLY A 17 -0.56 2.16 -24.07
CA GLY A 17 -1.92 2.65 -24.19
C GLY A 17 -2.88 1.77 -25.01
N GLU A 18 -2.57 0.47 -25.19
CA GLU A 18 -3.54 -0.47 -25.76
C GLU A 18 -4.74 -0.64 -24.83
N ASP A 19 -5.92 -0.89 -25.43
CA ASP A 19 -7.17 -1.10 -24.68
C ASP A 19 -7.02 -2.27 -23.68
N PRO A 20 -7.10 -2.00 -22.35
CA PRO A 20 -6.95 -3.02 -21.32
C PRO A 20 -7.94 -4.17 -21.45
N VAL A 21 -9.18 -3.90 -21.86
CA VAL A 21 -10.22 -4.93 -22.03
C VAL A 21 -9.81 -5.92 -23.10
N LYS A 22 -9.28 -5.42 -24.21
CA LYS A 22 -8.81 -6.25 -25.33
C LYS A 22 -7.59 -7.07 -24.93
N VAL A 23 -6.59 -6.44 -24.31
CA VAL A 23 -5.37 -7.13 -23.87
C VAL A 23 -5.68 -8.22 -22.86
N LYS A 24 -6.54 -7.95 -21.88
CA LYS A 24 -7.01 -8.97 -20.91
C LYS A 24 -7.73 -10.12 -21.56
N ALA A 25 -8.63 -9.86 -22.52
CA ALA A 25 -9.38 -10.92 -23.21
C ALA A 25 -8.44 -11.85 -24.01
N GLU A 26 -7.44 -11.29 -24.69
CA GLU A 26 -6.44 -12.03 -25.44
C GLU A 26 -5.53 -12.88 -24.54
N ALA A 27 -5.15 -12.33 -23.39
CA ALA A 27 -4.20 -12.94 -22.45
C ALA A 27 -4.87 -13.80 -21.36
N LYS A 28 -6.20 -13.88 -21.27
CA LYS A 28 -6.95 -14.45 -20.15
C LYS A 28 -6.42 -15.81 -19.66
N ARG A 29 -6.17 -16.75 -20.58
CA ARG A 29 -5.66 -18.11 -20.21
C ARG A 29 -4.24 -18.05 -19.65
N PHE A 30 -3.42 -17.16 -20.16
CA PHE A 30 -2.06 -16.95 -19.69
C PHE A 30 -2.07 -16.28 -18.33
N LEU A 31 -2.83 -15.20 -18.17
CA LEU A 31 -2.93 -14.46 -16.93
C LEU A 31 -3.44 -15.30 -15.76
N SER A 32 -4.37 -16.23 -15.98
CA SER A 32 -4.82 -17.18 -14.95
C SER A 32 -3.74 -18.16 -14.45
N SER A 33 -2.58 -18.21 -15.09
CA SER A 33 -1.42 -19.02 -14.68
C SER A 33 -0.29 -18.22 -14.03
N ILE A 34 -0.45 -16.91 -13.91
CA ILE A 34 0.56 -15.99 -13.33
C ILE A 34 0.50 -16.07 -11.81
N THR A 35 1.67 -16.18 -11.18
CA THR A 35 1.84 -16.05 -9.73
C THR A 35 2.22 -14.61 -9.35
N PRO A 36 2.05 -14.22 -8.07
CA PRO A 36 2.56 -12.93 -7.57
C PRO A 36 4.06 -12.75 -7.84
N GLN A 37 4.86 -13.79 -7.66
CA GLN A 37 6.29 -13.77 -7.97
C GLN A 37 6.58 -13.54 -9.46
N ASP A 38 5.85 -14.18 -10.37
CA ASP A 38 5.99 -13.96 -11.82
C ASP A 38 5.77 -12.46 -12.15
N LEU A 39 4.76 -11.85 -11.53
CA LEU A 39 4.43 -10.45 -11.71
C LEU A 39 5.54 -9.55 -11.16
N ALA A 40 5.97 -9.77 -9.92
CA ALA A 40 7.06 -9.00 -9.30
C ALA A 40 8.36 -9.04 -10.13
N VAL A 41 8.72 -10.21 -10.68
CA VAL A 41 9.88 -10.35 -11.56
C VAL A 41 9.68 -9.66 -12.91
N ALA A 42 8.46 -9.65 -13.46
CA ALA A 42 8.18 -8.92 -14.71
C ALA A 42 8.24 -7.41 -14.50
N GLU A 43 7.69 -6.91 -13.40
CA GLU A 43 7.78 -5.49 -13.00
C GLU A 43 9.23 -5.05 -12.81
N GLN A 44 10.05 -5.85 -12.14
CA GLN A 44 11.49 -5.57 -12.03
C GLN A 44 12.15 -5.44 -13.40
N LYS A 45 11.84 -6.31 -14.36
CA LYS A 45 12.38 -6.23 -15.72
C LYS A 45 11.96 -4.99 -16.47
N LEU A 46 10.74 -4.52 -16.27
CA LEU A 46 10.29 -3.25 -16.86
C LEU A 46 11.09 -2.07 -16.32
N LEU A 47 11.32 -2.03 -15.00
CA LEU A 47 12.19 -1.03 -14.37
C LEU A 47 13.62 -1.09 -14.89
N GLU A 48 14.21 -2.29 -15.01
CA GLU A 48 15.54 -2.51 -15.60
C GLU A 48 15.61 -2.05 -17.07
N ASN A 49 14.50 -2.15 -17.81
CA ASN A 49 14.37 -1.67 -19.18
C ASN A 49 14.09 -0.16 -19.29
N GLY A 50 14.01 0.56 -18.17
CA GLY A 50 13.88 2.01 -18.11
C GLY A 50 12.44 2.53 -17.97
N LEU A 51 11.47 1.69 -17.60
CA LEU A 51 10.14 2.15 -17.23
C LEU A 51 10.22 3.04 -15.98
N ASP A 52 9.53 4.18 -16.00
CA ASP A 52 9.42 5.06 -14.82
C ASP A 52 8.62 4.35 -13.71
N PRO A 53 9.10 4.34 -12.45
CA PRO A 53 8.36 3.80 -11.32
C PRO A 53 6.93 4.35 -11.19
N ALA A 54 6.71 5.62 -11.52
CA ALA A 54 5.39 6.24 -11.51
C ALA A 54 4.44 5.68 -12.61
N GLU A 55 4.99 5.19 -13.73
CA GLU A 55 4.20 4.52 -14.77
C GLU A 55 3.85 3.09 -14.35
N LEU A 56 4.76 2.40 -13.65
CA LEU A 56 4.48 1.08 -13.10
C LEU A 56 3.26 1.10 -12.16
N GLN A 57 3.10 2.15 -11.36
CA GLN A 57 1.91 2.32 -10.49
C GLN A 57 0.58 2.28 -11.27
N LYS A 58 0.54 2.89 -12.46
CA LYS A 58 -0.68 2.89 -13.30
C LYS A 58 -1.01 1.52 -13.87
N LEU A 59 0.00 0.70 -14.11
CA LEU A 59 -0.19 -0.67 -14.62
C LEU A 59 -0.75 -1.61 -13.55
N CYS A 60 -0.38 -1.40 -12.29
CA CYS A 60 -0.81 -2.24 -11.17
C CYS A 60 -2.34 -2.31 -11.02
N SER A 61 -3.07 -1.23 -11.28
CA SER A 61 -4.54 -1.22 -11.22
C SER A 61 -5.21 -2.22 -12.18
N LEU A 62 -4.52 -2.59 -13.26
CA LEU A 62 -5.01 -3.59 -14.23
C LEU A 62 -4.75 -5.04 -13.79
N HIS A 63 -3.76 -5.26 -12.93
CA HIS A 63 -3.42 -6.57 -12.38
C HIS A 63 -4.34 -6.97 -11.21
N LEU A 64 -5.02 -5.99 -10.62
CA LEU A 64 -5.88 -6.09 -9.45
C LEU A 64 -6.93 -7.20 -9.56
N GLU A 65 -7.61 -7.27 -10.70
CA GLU A 65 -8.68 -8.24 -10.94
C GLU A 65 -8.20 -9.71 -11.06
N LEU A 66 -6.88 -9.91 -11.17
CA LEU A 66 -6.29 -11.24 -11.37
C LEU A 66 -5.83 -11.90 -10.07
N LEU A 67 -5.63 -11.10 -9.00
CA LEU A 67 -4.98 -11.52 -7.76
C LEU A 67 -5.88 -11.43 -6.51
N GLU A 68 -7.16 -11.07 -6.65
CA GLU A 68 -8.09 -10.80 -5.53
C GLU A 68 -8.15 -11.91 -4.46
N ASP A 69 -7.88 -13.17 -4.81
CA ASP A 69 -7.97 -14.30 -3.90
C ASP A 69 -6.73 -14.49 -2.96
N GLN A 70 -5.63 -13.79 -3.21
CA GLN A 70 -4.37 -14.03 -2.48
C GLN A 70 -4.46 -13.58 -1.01
N THR A 71 -4.98 -12.39 -0.76
CA THR A 71 -5.13 -11.86 0.61
C THR A 71 -5.99 -12.76 1.49
N TYR A 72 -7.09 -13.27 0.96
CA TYR A 72 -7.98 -14.18 1.69
C TYR A 72 -7.26 -15.49 2.05
N ARG A 73 -6.52 -16.08 1.12
CA ARG A 73 -5.76 -17.31 1.35
C ARG A 73 -4.70 -17.10 2.44
N MET A 74 -3.92 -16.02 2.37
CA MET A 74 -2.90 -15.73 3.39
C MET A 74 -3.52 -15.64 4.79
N LYS A 75 -4.63 -14.94 4.96
CA LYS A 75 -5.33 -14.81 6.25
C LYS A 75 -5.85 -16.14 6.78
N MET A 76 -6.25 -17.06 5.90
CA MET A 76 -6.77 -18.39 6.30
C MET A 76 -5.68 -19.36 6.76
N PHE A 77 -4.46 -19.25 6.23
CA PHE A 77 -3.43 -20.26 6.43
C PHE A 77 -2.25 -19.80 7.28
N LEU A 78 -2.04 -18.49 7.43
CA LEU A 78 -0.95 -17.98 8.25
C LEU A 78 -1.34 -17.98 9.74
N PRO A 79 -0.41 -18.37 10.64
CA PRO A 79 -0.60 -18.16 12.07
C PRO A 79 -0.81 -16.67 12.39
N PRO A 80 -1.66 -16.32 13.38
CA PRO A 80 -1.96 -14.92 13.69
C PRO A 80 -0.74 -14.08 14.12
N ASP A 81 0.30 -14.74 14.61
CA ASP A 81 1.58 -14.14 15.03
C ASP A 81 2.62 -14.11 13.91
N HIS A 82 2.32 -14.63 12.73
CA HIS A 82 3.19 -14.50 11.57
C HIS A 82 3.30 -13.03 11.14
N ILE A 83 4.52 -12.53 10.82
CA ILE A 83 4.73 -11.11 10.48
C ILE A 83 3.79 -10.64 9.35
N VAL A 84 3.59 -11.43 8.30
CA VAL A 84 2.68 -11.09 7.20
C VAL A 84 1.22 -11.01 7.68
N ALA A 85 0.78 -11.90 8.59
CA ALA A 85 -0.57 -11.83 9.15
C ALA A 85 -0.76 -10.56 10.00
N ILE A 86 0.27 -10.15 10.73
CA ILE A 86 0.29 -8.90 11.49
C ILE A 86 0.15 -7.69 10.57
N LEU A 87 0.97 -7.62 9.51
CA LEU A 87 0.94 -6.53 8.53
C LEU A 87 -0.42 -6.44 7.81
N LEU A 88 -1.01 -7.59 7.43
CA LEU A 88 -2.36 -7.64 6.86
C LEU A 88 -3.43 -7.10 7.82
N GLY A 89 -3.33 -7.41 9.11
CA GLY A 89 -4.25 -6.89 10.13
C GLY A 89 -4.09 -5.38 10.36
N GLU A 90 -2.87 -4.85 10.28
CA GLU A 90 -2.61 -3.41 10.34
C GLU A 90 -3.19 -2.70 9.10
N HIS A 91 -3.09 -3.29 7.90
CA HIS A 91 -3.71 -2.78 6.68
C HIS A 91 -5.24 -2.65 6.80
N GLU A 92 -5.92 -3.64 7.38
CA GLU A 92 -7.38 -3.54 7.60
C GLU A 92 -7.74 -2.30 8.42
N THR A 93 -6.97 -2.03 9.47
CA THR A 93 -7.21 -0.86 10.32
C THR A 93 -6.89 0.45 9.59
N ILE A 94 -5.79 0.49 8.82
CA ILE A 94 -5.43 1.67 8.02
C ILE A 94 -6.53 1.96 6.99
N LEU A 95 -7.06 0.93 6.32
CA LEU A 95 -8.16 1.09 5.36
C LEU A 95 -9.44 1.63 6.04
N CYS A 96 -9.74 1.21 7.27
CA CYS A 96 -10.85 1.80 8.05
C CYS A 96 -10.60 3.29 8.35
N PHE A 97 -9.37 3.69 8.66
CA PHE A 97 -9.03 5.10 8.84
C PHE A 97 -9.18 5.91 7.54
N LEU A 98 -8.89 5.32 6.39
CA LEU A 98 -9.10 5.99 5.09
C LEU A 98 -10.60 6.18 4.79
N ASP A 99 -11.44 5.18 5.09
CA ASP A 99 -12.90 5.31 4.95
C ASP A 99 -13.45 6.43 5.86
N ASP A 100 -12.97 6.46 7.10
CA ASP A 100 -13.33 7.51 8.05
C ASP A 100 -12.82 8.89 7.60
N LEU A 101 -11.62 8.98 7.02
CA LEU A 101 -11.04 10.22 6.51
C LEU A 101 -11.88 10.78 5.37
N ASP A 102 -12.31 9.94 4.43
CA ASP A 102 -13.19 10.35 3.33
C ASP A 102 -14.49 10.95 3.86
N PHE A 103 -15.16 10.25 4.76
CA PHE A 103 -16.39 10.72 5.38
C PHE A 103 -16.21 12.05 6.12
N VAL A 104 -15.13 12.18 6.90
CA VAL A 104 -14.83 13.39 7.67
C VAL A 104 -14.49 14.56 6.74
N ASN A 105 -13.68 14.33 5.69
CA ASN A 105 -13.37 15.35 4.69
C ASN A 105 -14.64 15.88 4.02
N GLN A 106 -15.48 14.98 3.48
CA GLN A 106 -16.75 15.37 2.84
C GLN A 106 -17.70 16.14 3.79
N SER A 107 -17.65 15.85 5.09
CA SER A 107 -18.43 16.56 6.09
C SER A 107 -17.90 17.96 6.37
N ILE A 108 -16.56 18.10 6.48
CA ILE A 108 -15.87 19.36 6.73
C ILE A 108 -15.99 20.30 5.54
N GLN A 109 -15.89 19.79 4.30
CA GLN A 109 -16.04 20.59 3.06
C GLN A 109 -17.40 21.29 2.93
N LYS A 110 -18.40 20.87 3.70
CA LYS A 110 -19.76 21.48 3.72
C LYS A 110 -19.92 22.51 4.84
N MET A 111 -18.87 22.79 5.61
CA MET A 111 -18.95 23.73 6.75
C MET A 111 -18.61 25.16 6.32
N ASP A 112 -19.17 26.11 7.05
CA ASP A 112 -18.99 27.56 6.86
C ASP A 112 -17.89 28.17 7.74
N GLY A 113 -17.17 27.33 8.53
CA GLY A 113 -16.10 27.76 9.40
C GLY A 113 -15.69 26.73 10.46
N TYR A 114 -14.53 26.96 11.05
CA TYR A 114 -14.05 26.15 12.16
C TYR A 114 -14.85 26.37 13.43
N LYS A 115 -15.26 25.26 14.06
CA LYS A 115 -15.99 25.27 15.35
C LYS A 115 -15.38 24.20 16.28
N PRO A 116 -14.68 24.58 17.36
CA PRO A 116 -13.91 23.65 18.20
C PRO A 116 -14.73 22.50 18.82
N TYR A 117 -16.03 22.71 18.99
CA TYR A 117 -16.93 21.69 19.55
C TYR A 117 -17.43 20.66 18.52
N ARG A 118 -17.19 20.86 17.23
CA ARG A 118 -17.59 19.91 16.18
C ARG A 118 -16.73 18.67 16.23
N ASN A 119 -17.39 17.53 16.19
CA ASN A 119 -16.72 16.23 16.32
C ASN A 119 -15.82 15.90 15.13
N GLU A 120 -16.15 16.46 13.97
CA GLU A 120 -15.43 16.23 12.71
C GLU A 120 -13.96 16.64 12.79
N PHE A 121 -13.66 17.79 13.42
CA PHE A 121 -12.27 18.24 13.59
C PHE A 121 -11.50 17.37 14.58
N ARG A 122 -12.14 16.88 15.63
CA ARG A 122 -11.50 15.91 16.55
C ARG A 122 -11.24 14.56 15.89
N ARG A 123 -12.19 14.10 15.08
CA ARG A 123 -12.02 12.86 14.28
C ARG A 123 -10.89 13.02 13.27
N LEU A 124 -10.85 14.13 12.53
CA LEU A 124 -9.78 14.42 11.59
C LEU A 124 -8.41 14.38 12.26
N LEU A 125 -8.25 15.06 13.40
CA LEU A 125 -7.00 15.06 14.16
C LEU A 125 -6.63 13.64 14.63
N HIS A 126 -7.61 12.89 15.13
CA HIS A 126 -7.39 11.51 15.57
C HIS A 126 -6.94 10.60 14.41
N ILE A 127 -7.64 10.64 13.27
CA ILE A 127 -7.28 9.86 12.08
C ILE A 127 -5.87 10.22 11.60
N ALA A 128 -5.57 11.51 11.51
CA ALA A 128 -4.25 12.00 11.10
C ALA A 128 -3.14 11.52 12.05
N ASP A 129 -3.38 11.53 13.36
CA ASP A 129 -2.46 11.02 14.37
C ASP A 129 -2.25 9.51 14.21
N GLN A 130 -3.31 8.73 14.02
CA GLN A 130 -3.23 7.28 13.81
C GLN A 130 -2.46 6.93 12.52
N LEU A 131 -2.70 7.66 11.43
CA LEU A 131 -1.99 7.45 10.18
C LEU A 131 -0.48 7.80 10.30
N VAL A 132 -0.11 8.82 11.07
CA VAL A 132 1.30 9.12 11.37
C VAL A 132 1.91 8.00 12.23
N ASN A 133 1.20 7.53 13.27
CA ASN A 133 1.65 6.45 14.14
C ASN A 133 1.73 5.08 13.45
N ALA A 134 1.12 4.92 12.26
CA ALA A 134 1.30 3.74 11.41
C ALA A 134 2.73 3.62 10.83
N GLU A 135 3.67 4.48 11.20
CA GLU A 135 5.06 4.42 10.72
C GLU A 135 5.78 3.13 11.11
N LEU A 136 5.46 2.53 12.26
CA LEU A 136 6.00 1.23 12.66
C LEU A 136 5.65 0.10 11.66
N HIS A 137 4.56 0.26 10.90
CA HIS A 137 4.19 -0.64 9.80
C HIS A 137 5.24 -0.59 8.69
N HIS A 138 5.48 0.59 8.10
CA HIS A 138 6.48 0.77 7.06
C HIS A 138 7.90 0.39 7.53
N GLN A 139 8.23 0.65 8.79
CA GLN A 139 9.53 0.27 9.36
C GLN A 139 9.71 -1.25 9.35
N LYS A 140 8.68 -2.02 9.71
CA LYS A 140 8.73 -3.50 9.65
C LYS A 140 8.96 -4.01 8.23
N GLU A 141 8.33 -3.38 7.25
CA GLU A 141 8.52 -3.74 5.85
C GLU A 141 9.91 -3.41 5.35
N GLU A 142 10.35 -2.17 5.56
CA GLU A 142 11.64 -1.68 5.08
C GLU A 142 12.84 -2.36 5.74
N GLU A 143 12.75 -2.66 7.03
CA GLU A 143 13.86 -3.25 7.80
C GLU A 143 13.84 -4.78 7.82
N LEU A 144 12.66 -5.40 7.68
CA LEU A 144 12.53 -6.84 7.85
C LEU A 144 12.15 -7.56 6.56
N LEU A 145 11.01 -7.18 5.94
CA LEU A 145 10.43 -7.94 4.82
C LEU A 145 11.14 -7.67 3.49
N PHE A 146 11.34 -6.39 3.13
CA PHE A 146 11.98 -6.02 1.87
C PHE A 146 13.41 -6.56 1.74
N PRO A 147 14.25 -6.57 2.79
CA PRO A 147 15.57 -7.19 2.71
C PRO A 147 15.53 -8.70 2.39
N GLN A 148 14.45 -9.42 2.74
CA GLN A 148 14.33 -10.82 2.34
C GLN A 148 14.08 -10.95 0.83
N LEU A 149 13.21 -10.12 0.26
CA LEU A 149 13.00 -10.08 -1.20
C LEU A 149 14.30 -9.76 -1.93
N GLU A 150 15.04 -8.77 -1.45
CA GLU A 150 16.33 -8.35 -2.02
C GLU A 150 17.40 -9.45 -1.96
N LYS A 151 17.46 -10.22 -0.87
CA LYS A 151 18.35 -11.39 -0.76
C LYS A 151 18.05 -12.47 -1.81
N HIS A 152 16.79 -12.55 -2.26
CA HIS A 152 16.37 -13.45 -3.32
C HIS A 152 16.42 -12.84 -4.73
N GLY A 153 17.06 -11.66 -4.87
CA GLY A 153 17.30 -11.01 -6.16
C GLY A 153 16.15 -10.13 -6.66
N LEU A 154 15.14 -9.85 -5.83
CA LEU A 154 14.02 -8.98 -6.16
C LEU A 154 14.23 -7.60 -5.54
N PHE A 155 14.70 -6.63 -6.32
CA PHE A 155 15.06 -5.28 -5.88
C PHE A 155 14.04 -4.21 -6.33
N GLY A 156 13.47 -4.38 -7.51
CA GLY A 156 12.61 -3.37 -8.15
C GLY A 156 11.36 -3.05 -7.34
N PRO A 157 10.48 -4.02 -7.05
CA PRO A 157 9.29 -3.79 -6.26
C PRO A 157 9.57 -3.20 -4.87
N PRO A 158 10.52 -3.69 -4.04
CA PRO A 158 10.88 -3.05 -2.77
C PRO A 158 11.37 -1.61 -2.92
N MET A 159 12.10 -1.28 -3.98
CA MET A 159 12.55 0.09 -4.25
C MET A 159 11.33 1.02 -4.47
N VAL A 160 10.38 0.61 -5.30
CA VAL A 160 9.17 1.39 -5.57
C VAL A 160 8.36 1.59 -4.28
N MET A 161 8.19 0.54 -3.46
CA MET A 161 7.48 0.65 -2.18
C MET A 161 8.13 1.68 -1.25
N ARG A 162 9.47 1.69 -1.11
CA ARG A 162 10.18 2.70 -0.30
C ARG A 162 9.97 4.13 -0.80
N ASP A 163 9.96 4.34 -2.11
CA ASP A 163 9.69 5.66 -2.69
C ASP A 163 8.27 6.12 -2.36
N GLU A 164 7.30 5.22 -2.43
CA GLU A 164 5.92 5.49 -2.04
C GLU A 164 5.77 5.77 -0.55
N HIS A 165 6.43 4.98 0.31
CA HIS A 165 6.49 5.27 1.75
C HIS A 165 6.96 6.71 2.02
N THR A 166 7.98 7.17 1.28
CA THR A 166 8.47 8.54 1.42
C THR A 166 7.39 9.58 1.10
N GLN A 167 6.63 9.36 0.03
CA GLN A 167 5.54 10.25 -0.36
C GLN A 167 4.37 10.17 0.62
N ILE A 168 3.98 8.96 1.04
CA ILE A 168 2.91 8.70 2.02
C ILE A 168 3.25 9.37 3.36
N ARG A 169 4.49 9.23 3.88
CA ARG A 169 4.96 9.91 5.11
C ARG A 169 4.75 11.41 5.03
N ARG A 170 5.20 12.02 3.94
CA ARG A 170 5.07 13.47 3.73
C ARG A 170 3.62 13.92 3.80
N HIS A 171 2.70 13.20 3.16
CA HIS A 171 1.28 13.57 3.12
C HIS A 171 0.56 13.26 4.43
N LYS A 172 0.90 12.17 5.13
CA LYS A 172 0.41 11.89 6.50
C LYS A 172 0.78 13.02 7.47
N HIS A 173 2.04 13.46 7.45
CA HIS A 173 2.48 14.59 8.27
C HIS A 173 1.77 15.89 7.88
N ARG A 174 1.58 16.15 6.57
CA ARG A 174 0.84 17.33 6.13
C ARG A 174 -0.62 17.32 6.61
N LEU A 175 -1.29 16.17 6.53
CA LEU A 175 -2.65 15.99 7.05
C LEU A 175 -2.71 16.29 8.56
N PHE A 176 -1.76 15.77 9.32
CA PHE A 176 -1.66 16.01 10.76
C PHE A 176 -1.44 17.50 11.09
N GLU A 177 -0.53 18.17 10.37
CA GLU A 177 -0.30 19.62 10.53
C GLU A 177 -1.57 20.43 10.25
N LEU A 178 -2.29 20.14 9.18
CA LEU A 178 -3.56 20.81 8.84
C LEU A 178 -4.60 20.59 9.94
N ALA A 179 -4.80 19.35 10.37
CA ALA A 179 -5.76 19.01 11.42
C ALA A 179 -5.45 19.70 12.76
N ASN A 180 -4.15 19.82 13.09
CA ASN A 180 -3.71 20.43 14.35
C ASN A 180 -3.75 21.96 14.32
N ASN A 181 -3.67 22.59 13.15
CA ASN A 181 -3.58 24.04 13.01
C ASN A 181 -4.83 24.70 12.41
N VAL A 182 -5.92 23.98 12.18
CA VAL A 182 -7.15 24.52 11.56
C VAL A 182 -7.67 25.81 12.24
N SER A 183 -7.54 25.92 13.57
CA SER A 183 -7.97 27.12 14.33
C SER A 183 -7.12 28.37 14.08
N LYS A 184 -5.98 28.22 13.41
CA LYS A 184 -4.99 29.31 13.15
C LYS A 184 -4.90 29.66 11.67
N MET A 185 -5.68 29.00 10.82
CA MET A 185 -5.66 29.17 9.37
C MET A 185 -6.91 29.90 8.91
N ASP A 186 -6.83 30.51 7.73
CA ASP A 186 -8.02 30.85 6.99
C ASP A 186 -8.79 29.57 6.66
N PHE A 187 -10.11 29.59 6.80
CA PHE A 187 -10.89 28.36 6.70
C PHE A 187 -11.04 27.87 5.25
N ASP A 188 -11.12 28.77 4.29
CA ASP A 188 -11.21 28.40 2.86
C ASP A 188 -9.87 27.83 2.37
N ASP A 189 -8.76 28.41 2.83
CA ASP A 189 -7.42 27.87 2.59
C ASP A 189 -7.25 26.48 3.23
N PHE A 190 -7.78 26.28 4.43
CA PHE A 190 -7.77 24.97 5.10
C PHE A 190 -8.57 23.93 4.30
N LEU A 191 -9.78 24.25 3.84
CA LEU A 191 -10.61 23.35 3.04
C LEU A 191 -9.90 22.93 1.77
N THR A 192 -9.29 23.89 1.06
CA THR A 192 -8.55 23.61 -0.19
C THR A 192 -7.38 22.66 0.06
N GLN A 193 -6.54 22.96 1.06
CA GLN A 193 -5.38 22.14 1.36
C GLN A 193 -5.74 20.76 1.92
N LEU A 194 -6.83 20.65 2.70
CA LEU A 194 -7.32 19.37 3.19
C LEU A 194 -7.75 18.49 2.02
N ASP A 195 -8.54 19.04 1.08
CA ASP A 195 -9.01 18.30 -0.09
C ASP A 195 -7.84 17.82 -0.96
N GLU A 196 -6.85 18.68 -1.22
CA GLU A 196 -5.63 18.32 -1.97
C GLU A 196 -4.87 17.16 -1.32
N VAL A 197 -4.67 17.20 0.00
CA VAL A 197 -3.95 16.14 0.73
C VAL A 197 -4.75 14.83 0.72
N VAL A 198 -6.06 14.89 0.93
CA VAL A 198 -6.93 13.71 0.94
C VAL A 198 -7.02 13.11 -0.45
N ALA A 199 -7.19 13.93 -1.50
CA ALA A 199 -7.25 13.48 -2.90
C ALA A 199 -5.96 12.78 -3.35
N PHE A 200 -4.80 13.14 -2.79
CA PHE A 200 -3.56 12.44 -3.04
C PHE A 200 -3.41 11.18 -2.18
N LEU A 201 -3.59 11.31 -0.86
CA LEU A 201 -3.25 10.26 0.11
C LEU A 201 -4.14 9.03 -0.02
N MET A 202 -5.44 9.23 -0.26
CA MET A 202 -6.40 8.12 -0.27
C MET A 202 -6.15 7.12 -1.41
N PRO A 203 -6.09 7.51 -2.69
CA PRO A 203 -5.81 6.57 -3.75
C PRO A 203 -4.41 5.97 -3.63
N MET A 204 -3.38 6.79 -3.32
CA MET A 204 -2.01 6.34 -3.16
C MET A 204 -1.90 5.22 -2.12
N LEU A 205 -2.46 5.42 -0.92
CA LEU A 205 -2.34 4.46 0.17
C LEU A 205 -3.18 3.19 -0.06
N ARG A 206 -4.35 3.31 -0.73
CA ARG A 206 -5.14 2.13 -1.13
C ARG A 206 -4.43 1.28 -2.17
N ASP A 207 -3.87 1.89 -3.20
CA ASP A 207 -3.14 1.19 -4.26
C ASP A 207 -1.84 0.57 -3.72
N HIS A 208 -1.16 1.26 -2.81
CA HIS A 208 0.02 0.79 -2.10
C HIS A 208 -0.30 -0.48 -1.29
N ILE A 209 -1.25 -0.41 -0.36
CA ILE A 209 -1.72 -1.55 0.46
C ILE A 209 -2.16 -2.71 -0.45
N PHE A 210 -2.83 -2.39 -1.54
CA PHE A 210 -3.26 -3.43 -2.46
C PHE A 210 -2.08 -4.20 -3.07
N ARG A 211 -1.03 -3.50 -3.51
CA ARG A 211 0.17 -4.14 -4.09
C ARG A 211 0.92 -4.97 -3.05
N GLU A 212 1.02 -4.50 -1.83
CA GLU A 212 1.63 -5.26 -0.75
C GLU A 212 0.85 -6.53 -0.48
N ASN A 213 -0.46 -6.44 -0.33
CA ASN A 213 -1.32 -7.58 -0.07
C ASN A 213 -1.33 -8.65 -1.18
N ASN A 214 -1.18 -8.24 -2.43
CA ASN A 214 -1.40 -9.15 -3.57
C ASN A 214 -0.12 -9.49 -4.36
N ILE A 215 0.96 -8.74 -4.16
CA ILE A 215 2.24 -8.95 -4.86
C ILE A 215 3.37 -9.15 -3.84
N ILE A 216 3.63 -8.19 -2.98
CA ILE A 216 4.82 -8.18 -2.11
C ILE A 216 4.77 -9.31 -1.08
N TYR A 217 3.70 -9.40 -0.30
CA TYR A 217 3.58 -10.40 0.76
C TYR A 217 3.47 -11.83 0.22
N PRO A 218 2.64 -12.12 -0.80
CA PRO A 218 2.63 -13.45 -1.39
C PRO A 218 3.99 -13.84 -1.98
N THR A 219 4.68 -12.91 -2.65
CA THR A 219 6.02 -13.17 -3.20
C THR A 219 7.03 -13.45 -2.10
N ALA A 220 6.99 -12.74 -0.97
CA ALA A 220 7.85 -13.02 0.17
C ALA A 220 7.61 -14.44 0.72
N LEU A 221 6.34 -14.85 0.83
CA LEU A 221 5.98 -16.21 1.28
C LEU A 221 6.39 -17.30 0.26
N GLU A 222 6.42 -17.00 -1.03
CA GLU A 222 6.89 -17.93 -2.07
C GLU A 222 8.42 -18.06 -2.11
N LEU A 223 9.15 -16.98 -1.80
CA LEU A 223 10.62 -16.93 -1.88
C LEU A 223 11.31 -17.40 -0.60
N VAL A 224 10.75 -17.11 0.55
CA VAL A 224 11.33 -17.44 1.87
C VAL A 224 10.72 -18.74 2.36
N ASP A 225 11.40 -19.85 2.10
CA ASP A 225 10.97 -21.21 2.47
C ASP A 225 11.53 -21.68 3.83
N ASP A 226 12.42 -20.90 4.48
CA ASP A 226 13.06 -21.23 5.77
C ASP A 226 12.23 -20.70 6.94
N GLU A 227 11.65 -21.61 7.73
CA GLU A 227 10.89 -21.27 8.95
C GLU A 227 11.75 -20.56 10.02
N GLN A 228 13.07 -20.77 10.05
CA GLN A 228 13.95 -20.08 10.99
C GLN A 228 14.05 -18.58 10.64
N VAL A 229 14.05 -18.25 9.35
CA VAL A 229 13.99 -16.84 8.89
C VAL A 229 12.70 -16.18 9.38
N TRP A 230 11.55 -16.83 9.20
CA TRP A 230 10.27 -16.28 9.68
C TRP A 230 10.21 -16.11 11.20
N THR A 231 10.80 -17.06 11.95
CA THR A 231 10.92 -16.96 13.42
C THR A 231 11.76 -15.72 13.80
N GLN A 232 12.91 -15.53 13.16
CA GLN A 232 13.77 -14.38 13.41
C GLN A 232 13.07 -13.06 13.05
N LEU A 233 12.37 -13.00 11.89
CA LEU A 233 11.59 -11.83 11.49
C LEU A 233 10.51 -11.48 12.50
N LYS A 234 9.88 -12.49 13.12
CA LYS A 234 8.89 -12.29 14.19
C LYS A 234 9.52 -11.67 15.42
N GLU A 235 10.68 -12.18 15.88
CA GLU A 235 11.41 -11.60 17.02
C GLU A 235 11.84 -10.16 16.76
N ASP A 236 12.28 -9.86 15.53
CA ASP A 236 12.66 -8.51 15.12
C ASP A 236 11.44 -7.58 15.02
N CYS A 237 10.30 -8.09 14.55
CA CYS A 237 9.02 -7.40 14.55
C CYS A 237 8.59 -7.02 15.98
N ASP A 238 8.76 -7.92 16.95
CA ASP A 238 8.46 -7.66 18.36
C ASP A 238 9.36 -6.56 18.94
N ARG A 239 10.61 -6.46 18.47
CA ARG A 239 11.55 -5.40 18.90
C ARG A 239 11.22 -4.04 18.30
N ILE A 240 10.79 -3.97 17.04
CA ILE A 240 10.29 -2.74 16.41
C ILE A 240 9.01 -2.27 17.11
N GLY A 241 8.14 -3.20 17.45
CA GLY A 241 6.85 -2.95 18.09
C GLY A 241 5.69 -2.91 17.09
N TYR A 242 4.52 -2.56 17.60
CA TYR A 242 3.26 -2.62 16.90
C TYR A 242 2.59 -1.26 16.82
N CYS A 243 1.81 -1.04 15.77
CA CYS A 243 0.97 0.14 15.68
C CYS A 243 -0.02 0.17 16.86
N CYS A 244 -0.28 1.37 17.40
CA CYS A 244 -1.10 1.55 18.61
C CYS A 244 -2.56 1.09 18.45
N PHE A 245 -3.00 0.89 17.21
CA PHE A 245 -4.33 0.43 16.85
C PHE A 245 -4.44 -1.08 16.57
N ARG A 246 -3.37 -1.84 16.81
CA ARG A 246 -3.45 -3.31 16.68
C ARG A 246 -4.52 -3.85 17.64
N PRO A 247 -5.49 -4.66 17.17
CA PRO A 247 -6.39 -5.33 18.08
C PRO A 247 -5.61 -6.14 19.10
N ASN A 248 -5.85 -5.89 20.40
CA ASN A 248 -5.32 -6.74 21.44
C ASN A 248 -5.93 -8.13 21.26
N ASN A 249 -5.09 -9.12 21.01
CA ASN A 249 -5.47 -10.53 21.07
C ASN A 249 -5.80 -10.96 22.48
#